data_f954c5ac909c57fafadbfb621087c65f
#
_entry.id   f954c5ac909c57fafadbfb621087c65f
#
_cell.length_a   1.000
_cell.length_b   1.000
_cell.length_c   1.000
_cell.angle_alpha   90.00
_cell.angle_beta   90.00
_cell.angle_gamma   90.00
#
_symmetry.space_group_name_H-M   'P 1'
#
loop_
_entity.id
_entity.type
_entity.pdbx_description
1 polymer ?
#
loop_
_entity_poly.entity_id
_entity_poly.type
_entity_poly.pdbx_seq_one_letter_code
_entity_poly.pdbx_strand_id
1 'polypeptide(L)'
;MRKDIHILSEDEILERLKELPGWSFKENKISKEFKFREFMDVLMFLVKMAPFFEKNDHHPDMHIYYSKILFELTRWDVGGKVTDMDFITALEIEKVFKEFERMKK
;
A
#
# COMPACT_ATOMS: atom_id res chain seq x y z
N MET A 1 -6.53 17.74 4.91
CA MET A 1 -6.76 17.17 3.57
C MET A 1 -5.73 17.70 2.59
N ARG A 2 -5.18 16.83 1.76
CA ARG A 2 -4.20 17.26 0.75
C ARG A 2 -4.93 17.92 -0.41
N LYS A 3 -4.39 19.03 -0.87
CA LYS A 3 -4.99 19.74 -2.00
C LYS A 3 -4.31 19.39 -3.33
N ASP A 4 -3.17 18.69 -3.26
CA ASP A 4 -2.35 18.40 -4.43
C ASP A 4 -2.42 16.93 -4.85
N ILE A 5 -3.52 16.26 -4.51
CA ILE A 5 -3.73 14.89 -4.92
C ILE A 5 -3.97 14.85 -6.43
N HIS A 6 -3.22 14.02 -7.11
CA HIS A 6 -3.29 13.89 -8.55
C HIS A 6 -3.87 12.53 -8.93
N ILE A 7 -5.02 12.55 -9.59
CA ILE A 7 -5.64 11.32 -10.09
C ILE A 7 -4.88 10.87 -11.34
N LEU A 8 -4.49 9.60 -11.36
CA LEU A 8 -3.67 9.08 -12.44
C LEU A 8 -4.54 8.41 -13.51
N SER A 9 -4.12 8.57 -14.77
CA SER A 9 -4.74 7.84 -15.86
C SER A 9 -4.28 6.38 -15.82
N GLU A 10 -4.98 5.51 -16.55
CA GLU A 10 -4.58 4.11 -16.60
C GLU A 10 -3.16 3.95 -17.13
N ASP A 11 -2.80 4.72 -18.17
CA ASP A 11 -1.45 4.67 -18.72
C ASP A 11 -0.41 5.07 -17.69
N GLU A 12 -0.69 6.10 -16.92
CA GLU A 12 0.23 6.53 -15.85
C GLU A 12 0.36 5.46 -14.77
N ILE A 13 -0.75 4.81 -14.42
CA ILE A 13 -0.73 3.75 -13.43
C ILE A 13 0.15 2.60 -13.90
N LEU A 14 -0.06 2.15 -15.14
CA LEU A 14 0.71 1.02 -15.67
C LEU A 14 2.19 1.34 -15.76
N GLU A 15 2.51 2.59 -16.11
CA GLU A 15 3.91 2.99 -16.18
C GLU A 15 4.57 2.95 -14.81
N ARG A 16 3.89 3.47 -13.80
CA ARG A 16 4.43 3.49 -12.43
C ARG A 16 4.55 2.09 -11.83
N LEU A 17 3.65 1.18 -12.21
CA LEU A 17 3.71 -0.18 -11.70
C LEU A 17 4.99 -0.92 -12.11
N LYS A 18 5.66 -0.47 -13.14
CA LYS A 18 6.92 -1.07 -13.55
C LYS A 18 7.99 -0.99 -12.44
N GLU A 19 7.86 -0.02 -11.54
CA GLU A 19 8.81 0.14 -10.45
C GLU A 19 8.32 -0.49 -9.15
N LEU A 20 7.19 -1.18 -9.20
CA LEU A 20 6.61 -1.83 -8.01
C LEU A 20 6.31 -3.29 -8.31
N PRO A 21 7.35 -4.15 -8.34
CA PRO A 21 7.14 -5.57 -8.61
C PRO A 21 6.16 -6.20 -7.63
N GLY A 22 5.24 -6.98 -8.17
CA GLY A 22 4.25 -7.67 -7.34
C GLY A 22 2.96 -6.90 -7.15
N TRP A 23 2.94 -5.62 -7.48
CA TRP A 23 1.70 -4.85 -7.41
C TRP A 23 0.95 -4.95 -8.73
N SER A 24 -0.38 -4.97 -8.63
CA SER A 24 -1.24 -5.05 -9.81
C SER A 24 -2.34 -4.00 -9.72
N PHE A 25 -2.90 -3.65 -10.88
CA PHE A 25 -4.00 -2.70 -10.97
C PHE A 25 -5.25 -3.42 -11.45
N LYS A 26 -6.33 -3.31 -10.70
CA LYS A 26 -7.60 -3.93 -11.05
C LYS A 26 -8.70 -3.20 -10.31
N GLU A 27 -9.81 -2.93 -11.00
CA GLU A 27 -10.99 -2.34 -10.39
C GLU A 27 -10.68 -1.05 -9.64
N ASN A 28 -9.91 -0.18 -10.27
CA ASN A 28 -9.54 1.13 -9.73
C ASN A 28 -8.74 1.07 -8.43
N LYS A 29 -7.97 -0.01 -8.25
CA LYS A 29 -7.11 -0.17 -7.08
C LYS A 29 -5.77 -0.74 -7.50
N ILE A 30 -4.72 -0.40 -6.76
CA ILE A 30 -3.47 -1.16 -6.87
C ILE A 30 -3.35 -2.01 -5.60
N SER A 31 -2.84 -3.22 -5.75
CA SER A 31 -2.84 -4.16 -4.64
C SER A 31 -1.66 -5.10 -4.69
N LYS A 32 -1.30 -5.61 -3.51
CA LYS A 32 -0.26 -6.63 -3.38
C LYS A 32 -0.47 -7.37 -2.06
N GLU A 33 -0.21 -8.68 -2.09
CA GLU A 33 -0.23 -9.50 -0.90
C GLU A 33 1.19 -9.67 -0.36
N PHE A 34 1.34 -9.50 0.95
CA PHE A 34 2.62 -9.68 1.63
C PHE A 34 2.54 -10.85 2.57
N LYS A 35 3.61 -11.64 2.62
CA LYS A 35 3.68 -12.83 3.43
C LYS A 35 4.67 -12.65 4.56
N PHE A 36 4.30 -13.08 5.76
CA PHE A 36 5.14 -12.99 6.95
C PHE A 36 5.35 -14.38 7.52
N ARG A 37 6.18 -14.50 8.56
CA ARG A 37 6.43 -15.78 9.20
C ARG A 37 5.26 -16.23 10.04
N GLU A 38 4.60 -15.29 10.72
CA GLU A 38 3.52 -15.61 11.65
C GLU A 38 2.57 -14.44 11.78
N PHE A 39 1.42 -14.74 12.39
CA PHE A 39 0.35 -13.77 12.55
C PHE A 39 0.80 -12.50 13.29
N MET A 40 1.55 -12.66 14.37
CA MET A 40 2.00 -11.49 15.14
C MET A 40 2.85 -10.55 14.32
N ASP A 41 3.64 -11.07 13.36
CA ASP A 41 4.45 -10.23 12.50
C ASP A 41 3.59 -9.32 11.64
N VAL A 42 2.44 -9.82 11.16
CA VAL A 42 1.51 -9.00 10.40
C VAL A 42 1.04 -7.82 11.24
N LEU A 43 0.63 -8.09 12.48
CA LEU A 43 0.14 -7.03 13.36
C LEU A 43 1.22 -6.03 13.71
N MET A 44 2.44 -6.51 13.98
CA MET A 44 3.56 -5.64 14.29
C MET A 44 3.92 -4.75 13.11
N PHE A 45 3.85 -5.30 11.89
CA PHE A 45 4.10 -4.52 10.70
C PHE A 45 3.06 -3.41 10.55
N LEU A 46 1.79 -3.73 10.80
CA LEU A 46 0.72 -2.73 10.71
C LEU A 46 0.91 -1.62 11.73
N VAL A 47 1.36 -1.96 12.94
CA VAL A 47 1.65 -0.95 13.95
C VAL A 47 2.76 0.00 13.46
N LYS A 48 3.76 -0.56 12.76
CA LYS A 48 4.82 0.29 12.18
C LYS A 48 4.29 1.18 11.08
N MET A 49 3.36 0.70 10.28
CA MET A 49 2.84 1.47 9.15
C MET A 49 1.77 2.49 9.54
N ALA A 50 1.08 2.26 10.65
CA ALA A 50 -0.05 3.10 11.02
C ALA A 50 0.27 4.59 11.10
N PRO A 51 1.40 5.01 11.67
CA PRO A 51 1.70 6.45 11.70
C PRO A 51 1.80 7.08 10.32
N PHE A 52 2.32 6.34 9.33
CA PHE A 52 2.41 6.85 7.97
C PHE A 52 1.03 7.05 7.38
N PHE A 53 0.13 6.07 7.57
CA PHE A 53 -1.23 6.18 7.06
C PHE A 53 -1.96 7.37 7.68
N GLU A 54 -1.81 7.55 8.99
CA GLU A 54 -2.45 8.65 9.70
C GLU A 54 -1.90 10.01 9.29
N LYS A 55 -0.59 10.11 9.19
CA LYS A 55 0.07 11.37 8.84
C LYS A 55 -0.36 11.85 7.46
N ASN A 56 -0.54 10.94 6.53
CA ASN A 56 -0.88 11.28 5.16
C ASN A 56 -2.39 11.22 4.88
N ASP A 57 -3.17 10.90 5.89
CA ASP A 57 -4.62 10.78 5.76
C ASP A 57 -4.98 9.90 4.56
N HIS A 58 -4.32 8.76 4.47
CA HIS A 58 -4.52 7.83 3.38
C HIS A 58 -4.41 6.40 3.92
N HIS A 59 -5.57 5.77 4.08
CA HIS A 59 -5.68 4.47 4.74
C HIS A 59 -6.01 3.39 3.71
N PRO A 60 -5.13 2.41 3.53
CA PRO A 60 -5.42 1.30 2.60
C PRO A 60 -6.53 0.42 3.14
N ASP A 61 -7.21 -0.26 2.23
CA ASP A 61 -8.02 -1.40 2.64
C ASP A 61 -7.07 -2.55 2.90
N MET A 62 -7.30 -3.29 3.99
CA MET A 62 -6.39 -4.34 4.41
C MET A 62 -7.17 -5.60 4.75
N HIS A 63 -6.67 -6.74 4.23
CA HIS A 63 -7.29 -8.03 4.47
C HIS A 63 -6.24 -8.98 5.04
N ILE A 64 -6.44 -9.43 6.26
CA ILE A 64 -5.47 -10.29 6.94
C ILE A 64 -5.91 -11.73 6.86
N TYR A 65 -5.00 -12.60 6.40
CA TYR A 65 -5.22 -14.03 6.28
C TYR A 65 -4.11 -14.75 7.03
N TYR A 66 -4.27 -14.93 8.33
CA TYR A 66 -3.30 -15.58 9.19
C TYR A 66 -1.93 -14.86 9.11
N SER A 67 -1.00 -15.33 8.29
CA SER A 67 0.34 -14.74 8.19
C SER A 67 0.52 -13.91 6.92
N LYS A 68 -0.59 -13.58 6.23
CA LYS A 68 -0.53 -12.79 5.01
C LYS A 68 -1.41 -11.57 5.14
N ILE A 69 -1.07 -10.51 4.44
CA ILE A 69 -1.93 -9.33 4.37
C ILE A 69 -1.99 -8.83 2.94
N LEU A 70 -3.20 -8.54 2.48
CA LEU A 70 -3.44 -7.92 1.18
C LEU A 70 -3.71 -6.44 1.42
N PHE A 71 -2.92 -5.59 0.78
CA PHE A 71 -3.16 -4.15 0.76
C PHE A 71 -3.84 -3.78 -0.55
N GLU A 72 -4.91 -2.99 -0.45
CA GLU A 72 -5.58 -2.44 -1.63
C GLU A 72 -5.61 -0.93 -1.47
N LEU A 73 -5.06 -0.23 -2.44
CA LEU A 73 -4.91 1.21 -2.38
C LEU A 73 -5.73 1.89 -3.45
N THR A 74 -6.58 2.81 -3.01
CA THR A 74 -7.35 3.69 -3.87
C THR A 74 -7.76 4.89 -3.02
N ARG A 75 -8.21 5.97 -3.65
CA ARG A 75 -8.61 7.15 -2.89
C ARG A 75 -10.12 7.31 -2.97
N TRP A 76 -10.79 7.04 -1.87
CA TRP A 76 -12.26 7.03 -1.85
C TRP A 76 -12.88 8.41 -1.96
N ASP A 77 -12.23 9.45 -1.43
CA ASP A 77 -12.79 10.79 -1.45
C ASP A 77 -12.72 11.45 -2.83
N VAL A 78 -12.11 10.79 -3.81
CA VAL A 78 -12.15 11.24 -5.21
C VAL A 78 -12.82 10.18 -6.09
N GLY A 79 -13.76 9.43 -5.51
CA GLY A 79 -14.58 8.49 -6.26
C GLY A 79 -13.93 7.14 -6.49
N GLY A 80 -12.99 6.73 -5.66
CA GLY A 80 -12.35 5.44 -5.82
C GLY A 80 -11.41 5.40 -7.01
N LYS A 81 -10.51 6.35 -7.10
CA LYS A 81 -9.52 6.43 -8.18
C LYS A 81 -8.12 6.26 -7.63
N VAL A 82 -7.24 5.69 -8.43
CA VAL A 82 -5.83 5.59 -8.06
C VAL A 82 -5.16 6.95 -8.25
N THR A 83 -4.40 7.36 -7.25
CA THR A 83 -3.76 8.66 -7.22
C THR A 83 -2.27 8.49 -6.98
N ASP A 84 -1.54 9.61 -7.09
CA ASP A 84 -0.11 9.62 -6.77
C ASP A 84 0.13 9.19 -5.32
N MET A 85 -0.80 9.50 -4.42
CA MET A 85 -0.66 9.13 -3.01
C MET A 85 -0.68 7.61 -2.80
N ASP A 86 -1.42 6.90 -3.66
CA ASP A 86 -1.44 5.44 -3.59
C ASP A 86 -0.06 4.87 -3.88
N PHE A 87 0.64 5.44 -4.86
CA PHE A 87 1.98 4.98 -5.20
C PHE A 87 3.01 5.37 -4.14
N ILE A 88 2.87 6.57 -3.57
CA ILE A 88 3.74 6.98 -2.46
C ILE A 88 3.57 6.01 -1.29
N THR A 89 2.32 5.65 -0.99
CA THR A 89 2.03 4.72 0.10
C THR A 89 2.57 3.32 -0.20
N ALA A 90 2.40 2.85 -1.45
CA ALA A 90 2.90 1.54 -1.84
C ALA A 90 4.42 1.47 -1.70
N LEU A 91 5.12 2.53 -2.10
CA LEU A 91 6.58 2.58 -1.97
C LEU A 91 7.01 2.54 -0.50
N GLU A 92 6.26 3.23 0.36
CA GLU A 92 6.57 3.21 1.79
C GLU A 92 6.33 1.82 2.38
N ILE A 93 5.24 1.16 1.98
CA ILE A 93 4.97 -0.21 2.43
C ILE A 93 6.13 -1.13 2.05
N GLU A 94 6.61 -1.02 0.80
CA GLU A 94 7.73 -1.86 0.36
C GLU A 94 8.99 -1.58 1.15
N LYS A 95 9.28 -0.31 1.39
CA LYS A 95 10.47 0.08 2.13
C LYS A 95 10.44 -0.48 3.55
N VAL A 96 9.34 -0.28 4.25
CA VAL A 96 9.22 -0.72 5.63
C VAL A 96 9.19 -2.23 5.72
N PHE A 97 8.57 -2.90 4.72
CA PHE A 97 8.54 -4.35 4.69
C PHE A 97 9.95 -4.93 4.59
N LYS A 98 10.79 -4.36 3.73
CA LYS A 98 12.17 -4.83 3.60
C LYS A 98 12.95 -4.64 4.89
N GLU A 99 12.76 -3.50 5.55
CA GLU A 99 13.42 -3.25 6.82
C GLU A 99 12.94 -4.23 7.89
N PHE A 100 11.64 -4.48 7.91
CA PHE A 100 11.04 -5.40 8.88
C PHE A 100 11.59 -6.81 8.70
N GLU A 101 11.67 -7.28 7.46
CA GLU A 101 12.21 -8.62 7.19
C GLU A 101 13.66 -8.74 7.62
N ARG A 102 14.45 -7.69 7.42
CA ARG A 102 15.85 -7.68 7.79
C ARG A 102 16.02 -7.80 9.30
N MET A 103 15.14 -7.15 10.04
CA MET A 103 15.20 -7.18 11.50
C MET A 103 14.77 -8.51 12.09
N LYS A 104 14.01 -9.31 11.33
CA LYS A 104 13.47 -10.58 11.82
C LYS A 104 14.35 -11.79 11.51
N LYS A 105 15.45 -11.58 10.86
CA LYS A 105 16.37 -12.68 10.56
C LYS A 105 17.22 -13.11 11.73
#